data_43534b266dfd5df9e7cca35674a7980f
#
_entry.id   43534b266dfd5df9e7cca35674a7980f
#
_cell.length_a   1.000
_cell.length_b   1.000
_cell.length_c   1.000
_cell.angle_alpha   90.00
_cell.angle_beta   90.00
_cell.angle_gamma   90.00
#
_symmetry.space_group_name_H-M   'P 1'
#
loop_
_entity.id
_entity.type
_entity.pdbx_description
1 polymer ?
#
loop_
_entity_poly.entity_id
_entity_poly.type
_entity_poly.pdbx_seq_one_letter_code
_entity_poly.pdbx_strand_id
1 'polypeptide(L)'
;MSALAVEPEPARGDGWDELVRIWEETDAPEGCKVEIIEGIVTVAPPPANQHNSIAAKVHRVLIREIPEEWNVYQTLGLALPDRAGMYMPDLVVAPEAVVDEEPGNFVPAAVAELVVEITSKWNANHDRIVKLQAYATAAVPLYLLVDRWHSGRPTATLYGEPQNGLYRVLDAVEFGRDLHLPAPFDLTIDTSTFPLG
;
A
#
# COMPACT_ATOMS: atom_id res chain seq x y z
N MET A 1 -36.48 14.45 15.71
CA MET A 1 -36.31 14.12 14.28
C MET A 1 -35.00 13.36 14.17
N SER A 2 -35.07 12.07 13.95
CA SER A 2 -33.88 11.19 13.85
C SER A 2 -33.39 11.25 12.41
N ALA A 3 -32.14 11.67 12.20
CA ALA A 3 -31.49 11.57 10.91
C ALA A 3 -31.20 10.08 10.65
N LEU A 4 -31.82 9.51 9.64
CA LEU A 4 -31.46 8.20 9.12
C LEU A 4 -30.10 8.36 8.44
N ALA A 5 -29.06 7.75 9.04
CA ALA A 5 -27.81 7.51 8.35
C ALA A 5 -28.09 6.47 7.25
N VAL A 6 -28.05 6.86 6.01
CA VAL A 6 -28.00 5.94 4.87
C VAL A 6 -26.58 5.40 4.83
N GLU A 7 -26.40 4.17 5.30
CA GLU A 7 -25.14 3.46 5.03
C GLU A 7 -25.08 3.23 3.51
N PRO A 8 -23.96 3.58 2.83
CA PRO A 8 -23.82 3.27 1.42
C PRO A 8 -23.83 1.74 1.28
N GLU A 9 -24.75 1.21 0.49
CA GLU A 9 -24.70 -0.20 0.11
C GLU A 9 -23.38 -0.47 -0.60
N PRO A 10 -22.67 -1.57 -0.28
CA PRO A 10 -21.45 -1.94 -0.98
C PRO A 10 -21.80 -2.11 -2.47
N ALA A 11 -21.07 -1.40 -3.33
CA ALA A 11 -21.21 -1.48 -4.78
C ALA A 11 -20.77 -2.87 -5.25
N ARG A 12 -21.68 -3.86 -5.20
CA ARG A 12 -21.50 -5.19 -5.78
C ARG A 12 -22.00 -5.18 -7.21
N GLY A 13 -21.09 -5.44 -8.16
CA GLY A 13 -21.42 -5.55 -9.57
C GLY A 13 -21.25 -4.24 -10.35
N ASP A 14 -22.30 -3.71 -10.89
CA ASP A 14 -22.28 -2.58 -11.87
C ASP A 14 -21.49 -1.34 -11.43
N GLY A 15 -21.41 -1.08 -10.12
CA GLY A 15 -20.68 0.09 -9.59
C GLY A 15 -19.16 -0.05 -9.58
N TRP A 16 -18.62 -1.25 -9.36
CA TRP A 16 -17.18 -1.50 -9.39
C TRP A 16 -16.64 -1.40 -10.83
N ASP A 17 -17.29 -2.05 -11.77
CA ASP A 17 -16.89 -2.05 -13.18
C ASP A 17 -16.90 -0.62 -13.76
N GLU A 18 -17.87 0.20 -13.35
CA GLU A 18 -17.93 1.61 -13.74
C GLU A 18 -16.78 2.42 -13.12
N LEU A 19 -16.41 2.19 -11.86
CA LEU A 19 -15.27 2.83 -11.22
C LEU A 19 -13.94 2.45 -11.91
N VAL A 20 -13.76 1.18 -12.23
CA VAL A 20 -12.57 0.69 -12.96
C VAL A 20 -12.52 1.35 -14.34
N ARG A 21 -13.65 1.41 -15.07
CA ARG A 21 -13.70 2.08 -16.37
C ARG A 21 -13.31 3.57 -16.27
N ILE A 22 -13.83 4.30 -15.28
CA ILE A 22 -13.48 5.71 -15.05
C ILE A 22 -11.98 5.83 -14.71
N TRP A 23 -11.45 4.91 -13.88
CA TRP A 23 -10.05 4.88 -13.55
C TRP A 23 -9.16 4.65 -14.78
N GLU A 24 -9.50 3.71 -15.65
CA GLU A 24 -8.77 3.42 -16.89
C GLU A 24 -8.84 4.58 -17.91
N GLU A 25 -9.97 5.27 -17.97
CA GLU A 25 -10.19 6.41 -18.87
C GLU A 25 -9.64 7.75 -18.31
N THR A 26 -9.16 7.75 -17.04
CA THR A 26 -8.64 8.97 -16.42
C THR A 26 -7.34 9.41 -17.06
N ASP A 27 -7.37 10.52 -17.78
CA ASP A 27 -6.17 11.16 -18.34
C ASP A 27 -5.41 11.91 -17.23
N ALA A 28 -4.25 11.39 -16.87
CA ALA A 28 -3.39 11.95 -15.83
C ALA A 28 -2.01 12.30 -16.41
N PRO A 29 -1.37 13.37 -15.93
CA PRO A 29 0.00 13.70 -16.34
C PRO A 29 0.97 12.53 -16.06
N GLU A 30 1.98 12.40 -16.92
CA GLU A 30 2.98 11.35 -16.81
C GLU A 30 3.63 11.32 -15.41
N GLY A 31 3.74 10.13 -14.83
CA GLY A 31 4.31 9.90 -13.51
C GLY A 31 3.34 10.12 -12.33
N CYS A 32 2.11 10.58 -12.59
CA CYS A 32 1.07 10.63 -11.56
C CYS A 32 0.55 9.22 -11.25
N LYS A 33 0.15 9.00 -9.99
CA LYS A 33 -0.60 7.81 -9.60
C LYS A 33 -2.09 8.10 -9.71
N VAL A 34 -2.84 7.19 -10.32
CA VAL A 34 -4.31 7.22 -10.34
C VAL A 34 -4.81 6.07 -9.48
N GLU A 35 -5.56 6.36 -8.43
CA GLU A 35 -6.08 5.38 -7.49
C GLU A 35 -7.59 5.56 -7.32
N ILE A 36 -8.30 4.50 -6.91
CA ILE A 36 -9.66 4.60 -6.43
C ILE A 36 -9.61 4.49 -4.90
N ILE A 37 -10.00 5.56 -4.21
CA ILE A 37 -10.00 5.61 -2.74
C ILE A 37 -11.44 5.81 -2.28
N GLU A 38 -12.01 4.79 -1.62
CA GLU A 38 -13.40 4.82 -1.10
C GLU A 38 -14.42 5.27 -2.18
N GLY A 39 -14.29 4.72 -3.40
CA GLY A 39 -15.19 5.02 -4.51
C GLY A 39 -14.90 6.32 -5.27
N ILE A 40 -13.79 7.01 -4.96
CA ILE A 40 -13.39 8.25 -5.62
C ILE A 40 -12.10 8.03 -6.40
N VAL A 41 -12.12 8.28 -7.71
CA VAL A 41 -10.90 8.30 -8.53
C VAL A 41 -10.07 9.53 -8.17
N THR A 42 -8.83 9.30 -7.74
CA THR A 42 -7.89 10.32 -7.29
C THR A 42 -6.63 10.32 -8.13
N VAL A 43 -6.06 11.49 -8.38
CA VAL A 43 -4.78 11.65 -9.07
C VAL A 43 -3.78 12.28 -8.12
N ALA A 44 -2.67 11.59 -7.84
CA ALA A 44 -1.60 12.07 -7.01
C ALA A 44 -0.37 12.43 -7.85
N PRO A 45 0.35 13.53 -7.52
CA PRO A 45 1.55 13.92 -8.26
C PRO A 45 2.69 12.91 -8.06
N PRO A 46 3.70 12.93 -8.95
CA PRO A 46 4.89 12.10 -8.80
C PRO A 46 5.56 12.30 -7.41
N PRO A 47 6.12 11.23 -6.83
CA PRO A 47 6.78 11.30 -5.53
C PRO A 47 8.08 12.11 -5.58
N ALA A 48 8.43 12.73 -4.45
CA ALA A 48 9.67 13.48 -4.31
C ALA A 48 10.93 12.55 -4.31
N ASN A 49 12.10 13.10 -4.61
CA ASN A 49 13.35 12.34 -4.68
C ASN A 49 13.70 11.55 -3.41
N GLN A 50 13.43 12.13 -2.23
CA GLN A 50 13.68 11.42 -0.97
C GLN A 50 12.75 10.22 -0.79
N HIS A 51 11.49 10.32 -1.22
CA HIS A 51 10.56 9.20 -1.26
C HIS A 51 11.10 8.09 -2.18
N ASN A 52 11.47 8.43 -3.41
CA ASN A 52 12.05 7.47 -4.36
C ASN A 52 13.35 6.83 -3.83
N SER A 53 14.17 7.60 -3.10
CA SER A 53 15.38 7.08 -2.46
C SER A 53 15.06 6.02 -1.40
N ILE A 54 14.03 6.21 -0.59
CA ILE A 54 13.59 5.22 0.39
C ILE A 54 13.04 3.99 -0.33
N ALA A 55 12.14 4.18 -1.30
CA ALA A 55 11.58 3.08 -2.09
C ALA A 55 12.67 2.19 -2.72
N ALA A 56 13.69 2.81 -3.33
CA ALA A 56 14.81 2.10 -3.93
C ALA A 56 15.65 1.31 -2.91
N LYS A 57 15.81 1.82 -1.68
CA LYS A 57 16.55 1.13 -0.62
C LYS A 57 15.78 -0.05 -0.06
N VAL A 58 14.49 0.12 0.21
CA VAL A 58 13.60 -0.96 0.66
C VAL A 58 13.52 -2.04 -0.42
N HIS A 59 13.27 -1.67 -1.67
CA HIS A 59 13.25 -2.59 -2.80
C HIS A 59 14.53 -3.44 -2.88
N ARG A 60 15.70 -2.80 -2.75
CA ARG A 60 16.99 -3.50 -2.83
C ARG A 60 17.18 -4.55 -1.73
N VAL A 61 16.67 -4.30 -0.53
CA VAL A 61 16.71 -5.26 0.56
C VAL A 61 15.75 -6.40 0.26
N LEU A 62 14.50 -6.09 -0.06
CA LEU A 62 13.47 -7.08 -0.34
C LEU A 62 13.90 -8.04 -1.45
N ILE A 63 14.29 -7.55 -2.63
CA ILE A 63 14.60 -8.40 -3.80
C ILE A 63 15.80 -9.34 -3.59
N ARG A 64 16.59 -9.16 -2.56
CA ARG A 64 17.73 -10.02 -2.25
C ARG A 64 17.39 -11.16 -1.30
N GLU A 65 16.36 -10.97 -0.48
CA GLU A 65 16.09 -11.83 0.66
C GLU A 65 14.75 -12.58 0.56
N ILE A 66 13.84 -12.13 -0.36
CA ILE A 66 12.55 -12.81 -0.55
C ILE A 66 12.73 -14.14 -1.30
N PRO A 67 11.79 -15.11 -1.15
CA PRO A 67 11.77 -16.34 -1.92
C PRO A 67 11.81 -16.10 -3.43
N GLU A 68 12.45 -17.01 -4.19
CA GLU A 68 12.61 -16.90 -5.66
C GLU A 68 11.28 -16.83 -6.42
N GLU A 69 10.23 -17.43 -5.86
CA GLU A 69 8.88 -17.41 -6.44
C GLU A 69 8.12 -16.09 -6.22
N TRP A 70 8.67 -15.16 -5.46
CA TRP A 70 8.11 -13.84 -5.22
C TRP A 70 8.89 -12.76 -5.96
N ASN A 71 8.23 -11.65 -6.25
CA ASN A 71 8.89 -10.48 -6.82
C ASN A 71 8.45 -9.19 -6.12
N VAL A 72 9.23 -8.11 -6.31
CA VAL A 72 8.93 -6.77 -5.78
C VAL A 72 8.45 -5.89 -6.91
N TYR A 73 7.18 -5.53 -6.87
CA TYR A 73 6.54 -4.70 -7.89
C TYR A 73 6.43 -3.26 -7.43
N GLN A 74 6.63 -2.34 -8.37
CA GLN A 74 6.28 -0.93 -8.25
C GLN A 74 5.10 -0.66 -9.19
N THR A 75 4.21 0.23 -8.80
CA THR A 75 3.05 0.58 -9.64
C THR A 75 2.06 -0.56 -9.94
N LEU A 76 2.13 -1.68 -9.23
CA LEU A 76 1.13 -2.74 -9.32
C LEU A 76 -0.15 -2.30 -8.62
N GLY A 77 -1.27 -2.30 -9.35
CA GLY A 77 -2.57 -2.00 -8.79
C GLY A 77 -3.07 -3.14 -7.89
N LEU A 78 -3.57 -2.79 -6.72
CA LEU A 78 -4.22 -3.72 -5.78
C LEU A 78 -5.70 -3.41 -5.67
N ALA A 79 -6.56 -4.33 -6.16
CA ALA A 79 -8.00 -4.17 -6.14
C ALA A 79 -8.63 -4.67 -4.84
N LEU A 80 -9.52 -3.86 -4.28
CA LEU A 80 -10.36 -4.16 -3.12
C LEU A 80 -11.82 -3.78 -3.43
N PRO A 81 -12.53 -4.56 -4.26
CA PRO A 81 -13.88 -4.21 -4.72
C PRO A 81 -14.87 -3.97 -3.57
N ASP A 82 -14.80 -4.78 -2.50
CA ASP A 82 -15.65 -4.64 -1.31
C ASP A 82 -15.46 -3.30 -0.56
N ARG A 83 -14.38 -2.59 -0.84
CA ARG A 83 -14.05 -1.26 -0.30
C ARG A 83 -14.15 -0.17 -1.36
N ALA A 84 -14.65 -0.49 -2.55
CA ALA A 84 -14.59 0.40 -3.72
C ALA A 84 -13.19 1.04 -3.85
N GLY A 85 -12.13 0.22 -3.74
CA GLY A 85 -10.73 0.65 -3.68
C GLY A 85 -9.86 -0.02 -4.74
N MET A 86 -9.00 0.78 -5.38
CA MET A 86 -7.89 0.36 -6.22
C MET A 86 -6.69 1.20 -5.83
N TYR A 87 -5.72 0.59 -5.16
CA TYR A 87 -4.55 1.31 -4.67
C TYR A 87 -3.31 0.94 -5.46
N MET A 88 -2.40 1.90 -5.62
CA MET A 88 -1.08 1.70 -6.23
C MET A 88 0.01 1.95 -5.18
N PRO A 89 0.36 0.94 -4.36
CA PRO A 89 1.39 1.08 -3.34
C PRO A 89 2.76 1.44 -3.93
N ASP A 90 3.65 1.93 -3.08
CA ASP A 90 5.01 2.22 -3.51
C ASP A 90 5.80 0.94 -3.82
N LEU A 91 5.60 -0.13 -3.01
CA LEU A 91 6.12 -1.46 -3.30
C LEU A 91 5.09 -2.52 -2.90
N VAL A 92 5.02 -3.60 -3.66
CA VAL A 92 4.25 -4.80 -3.37
C VAL A 92 5.16 -6.01 -3.52
N VAL A 93 5.15 -6.91 -2.55
CA VAL A 93 5.72 -8.25 -2.71
C VAL A 93 4.57 -9.20 -2.96
N ALA A 94 4.64 -9.92 -4.07
CA ALA A 94 3.61 -10.89 -4.46
C ALA A 94 4.25 -12.06 -5.25
N PRO A 95 3.60 -13.24 -5.30
CA PRO A 95 4.03 -14.35 -6.15
C PRO A 95 4.05 -13.95 -7.62
N GLU A 96 5.17 -14.20 -8.30
CA GLU A 96 5.36 -13.85 -9.72
C GLU A 96 4.31 -14.51 -10.61
N ALA A 97 4.09 -15.81 -10.42
CA ALA A 97 3.12 -16.57 -11.21
C ALA A 97 1.69 -15.99 -11.16
N VAL A 98 1.28 -15.43 -10.00
CA VAL A 98 -0.06 -14.83 -9.87
C VAL A 98 -0.16 -13.54 -10.67
N VAL A 99 0.88 -12.71 -10.63
CA VAL A 99 0.90 -11.43 -11.36
C VAL A 99 0.98 -11.66 -12.87
N ASP A 100 1.73 -12.66 -13.31
CA ASP A 100 1.89 -12.98 -14.73
C ASP A 100 0.61 -13.59 -15.36
N GLU A 101 -0.19 -14.30 -14.56
CA GLU A 101 -1.43 -14.94 -15.02
C GLU A 101 -2.64 -13.98 -15.03
N GLU A 102 -2.60 -12.89 -14.24
CA GLU A 102 -3.71 -11.94 -14.17
C GLU A 102 -3.71 -10.98 -15.38
N PRO A 103 -4.79 -10.96 -16.15
CA PRO A 103 -4.90 -10.02 -17.25
C PRO A 103 -5.21 -8.60 -16.72
N GLY A 104 -4.57 -7.59 -17.27
CA GLY A 104 -4.88 -6.20 -16.97
C GLY A 104 -3.82 -5.48 -16.14
N ASN A 105 -4.23 -4.46 -15.39
CA ASN A 105 -3.34 -3.51 -14.75
C ASN A 105 -3.35 -3.62 -13.20
N PHE A 106 -4.05 -4.61 -12.65
CA PHE A 106 -4.17 -4.80 -11.20
C PHE A 106 -4.42 -6.27 -10.85
N VAL A 107 -4.15 -6.61 -9.61
CA VAL A 107 -4.42 -7.92 -9.02
C VAL A 107 -5.30 -7.76 -7.77
N PRO A 108 -6.01 -8.82 -7.30
CA PRO A 108 -6.67 -8.77 -6.00
C PRO A 108 -5.67 -8.45 -4.88
N ALA A 109 -6.00 -7.53 -3.97
CA ALA A 109 -5.06 -7.15 -2.89
C ALA A 109 -4.65 -8.32 -1.99
N ALA A 110 -5.50 -9.34 -1.88
CA ALA A 110 -5.25 -10.55 -1.08
C ALA A 110 -4.06 -11.42 -1.58
N VAL A 111 -3.54 -11.15 -2.80
CA VAL A 111 -2.35 -11.88 -3.31
C VAL A 111 -1.03 -11.28 -2.81
N ALA A 112 -1.07 -10.08 -2.26
CA ALA A 112 0.12 -9.42 -1.74
C ALA A 112 0.56 -10.06 -0.41
N GLU A 113 1.86 -10.33 -0.29
CA GLU A 113 2.49 -10.84 0.94
C GLU A 113 3.00 -9.69 1.83
N LEU A 114 3.39 -8.59 1.20
CA LEU A 114 3.79 -7.35 1.85
C LEU A 114 3.40 -6.16 0.98
N VAL A 115 2.80 -5.17 1.60
CA VAL A 115 2.60 -3.85 0.99
C VAL A 115 3.45 -2.82 1.72
N VAL A 116 4.12 -1.95 0.98
CA VAL A 116 4.91 -0.84 1.52
C VAL A 116 4.35 0.49 1.01
N GLU A 117 4.06 1.38 1.93
CA GLU A 117 3.71 2.78 1.65
C GLU A 117 4.69 3.73 2.32
N ILE A 118 5.15 4.72 1.57
CA ILE A 118 6.05 5.77 2.05
C ILE A 118 5.27 7.07 2.02
N THR A 119 4.98 7.64 3.19
CA THR A 119 4.09 8.79 3.27
C THR A 119 4.63 10.00 2.49
N SER A 120 3.73 10.68 1.82
CA SER A 120 3.92 12.04 1.33
C SER A 120 3.27 13.04 2.29
N LYS A 121 3.69 14.31 2.23
CA LYS A 121 3.15 15.34 3.11
C LYS A 121 1.61 15.50 2.99
N TRP A 122 1.07 15.24 1.80
CA TRP A 122 -0.33 15.48 1.47
C TRP A 122 -1.21 14.25 1.66
N ASN A 123 -0.66 13.04 1.52
CA ASN A 123 -1.40 11.78 1.55
C ASN A 123 -1.20 10.95 2.82
N ALA A 124 -0.37 11.43 3.77
CA ALA A 124 0.01 10.66 4.95
C ALA A 124 -1.19 10.08 5.73
N ASN A 125 -2.33 10.77 5.80
CA ASN A 125 -3.51 10.26 6.49
C ASN A 125 -4.21 9.13 5.73
N HIS A 126 -4.16 9.11 4.39
CA HIS A 126 -4.69 7.99 3.62
C HIS A 126 -3.88 6.72 3.92
N ASP A 127 -2.55 6.82 3.93
CA ASP A 127 -1.67 5.67 4.21
C ASP A 127 -1.81 5.18 5.66
N ARG A 128 -1.92 6.13 6.63
CA ARG A 128 -2.05 5.82 8.06
C ARG A 128 -3.38 5.21 8.48
N ILE A 129 -4.46 5.49 7.77
CA ILE A 129 -5.82 5.15 8.19
C ILE A 129 -6.54 4.35 7.12
N VAL A 130 -6.77 4.93 5.94
CA VAL A 130 -7.63 4.34 4.92
C VAL A 130 -7.01 3.09 4.32
N LYS A 131 -5.79 3.19 3.82
CA LYS A 131 -5.07 2.06 3.22
C LYS A 131 -4.68 1.00 4.26
N LEU A 132 -4.27 1.43 5.47
CA LEU A 132 -4.02 0.51 6.59
C LEU A 132 -5.22 -0.40 6.86
N GLN A 133 -6.42 0.18 6.98
CA GLN A 133 -7.64 -0.59 7.22
C GLN A 133 -8.04 -1.43 5.99
N ALA A 134 -7.86 -0.89 4.81
CA ALA A 134 -8.20 -1.58 3.56
C ALA A 134 -7.35 -2.84 3.38
N TYR A 135 -6.03 -2.75 3.52
CA TYR A 135 -5.14 -3.90 3.42
C TYR A 135 -5.38 -4.93 4.53
N ALA A 136 -5.69 -4.49 5.75
CA ALA A 136 -6.08 -5.39 6.84
C ALA A 136 -7.39 -6.14 6.51
N THR A 137 -8.36 -5.46 5.87
CA THR A 137 -9.62 -6.07 5.43
C THR A 137 -9.40 -7.12 4.33
N ALA A 138 -8.46 -6.85 3.41
CA ALA A 138 -8.05 -7.78 2.37
C ALA A 138 -7.16 -8.93 2.89
N ALA A 139 -6.88 -8.96 4.20
CA ALA A 139 -6.01 -9.94 4.85
C ALA A 139 -4.57 -9.98 4.29
N VAL A 140 -4.05 -8.86 3.76
CA VAL A 140 -2.64 -8.74 3.40
C VAL A 140 -1.78 -9.03 4.63
N PRO A 141 -0.85 -10.01 4.60
CA PRO A 141 -0.15 -10.47 5.81
C PRO A 141 0.66 -9.37 6.50
N LEU A 142 1.37 -8.54 5.74
CA LEU A 142 2.23 -7.48 6.26
C LEU A 142 1.99 -6.14 5.55
N TYR A 143 1.97 -5.07 6.34
CA TYR A 143 1.94 -3.70 5.86
C TYR A 143 3.06 -2.89 6.50
N LEU A 144 3.98 -2.37 5.71
CA LEU A 144 5.07 -1.50 6.14
C LEU A 144 4.75 -0.05 5.81
N LEU A 145 4.56 0.77 6.83
CA LEU A 145 4.38 2.21 6.70
C LEU A 145 5.67 2.94 7.03
N VAL A 146 6.29 3.57 6.05
CA VAL A 146 7.45 4.45 6.24
C VAL A 146 6.95 5.89 6.33
N ASP A 147 6.76 6.36 7.57
CA ASP A 147 6.12 7.64 7.86
C ASP A 147 7.14 8.75 8.12
N ARG A 148 7.49 9.46 7.05
CA ARG A 148 8.42 10.60 7.08
C ARG A 148 7.83 11.84 7.78
N TRP A 149 6.52 11.90 7.92
CA TRP A 149 5.77 13.06 8.42
C TRP A 149 5.09 12.77 9.77
N HIS A 150 5.54 11.74 10.46
CA HIS A 150 5.04 11.45 11.80
C HIS A 150 5.36 12.63 12.74
N SER A 151 4.40 13.00 13.59
CA SER A 151 4.57 14.09 14.55
C SER A 151 5.69 13.77 15.53
N GLY A 152 6.77 14.53 15.46
CA GLY A 152 7.96 14.36 16.29
C GLY A 152 9.15 13.86 15.50
N ARG A 153 9.17 12.62 15.05
CA ARG A 153 10.27 12.05 14.27
C ARG A 153 9.76 11.09 13.20
N PRO A 154 10.45 11.01 12.05
CA PRO A 154 10.15 10.00 11.05
C PRO A 154 10.23 8.57 11.65
N THR A 155 9.26 7.73 11.31
CA THR A 155 9.14 6.35 11.81
C THR A 155 8.95 5.37 10.67
N ALA A 156 9.33 4.12 10.91
CA ALA A 156 8.91 2.98 10.12
C ALA A 156 8.13 2.04 11.04
N THR A 157 6.92 1.69 10.64
CA THR A 157 6.03 0.82 11.43
C THR A 157 5.62 -0.38 10.59
N LEU A 158 5.88 -1.57 11.10
CA LEU A 158 5.43 -2.82 10.54
C LEU A 158 4.14 -3.26 11.24
N TYR A 159 3.12 -3.46 10.44
CA TYR A 159 1.84 -4.02 10.84
C TYR A 159 1.70 -5.43 10.29
N GLY A 160 1.02 -6.30 11.02
CA GLY A 160 0.75 -7.66 10.59
C GLY A 160 -0.37 -8.30 11.38
N GLU A 161 -0.52 -9.63 11.23
CA GLU A 161 -1.57 -10.41 11.92
C GLU A 161 -2.97 -9.81 11.72
N PRO A 162 -3.43 -9.60 10.46
CA PRO A 162 -4.72 -8.98 10.20
C PRO A 162 -5.88 -9.82 10.75
N GLN A 163 -6.72 -9.21 11.58
CA GLN A 163 -7.92 -9.83 12.12
C GLN A 163 -9.09 -8.84 12.13
N ASN A 164 -10.24 -9.25 11.58
CA ASN A 164 -11.44 -8.42 11.54
C ASN A 164 -11.20 -7.01 10.93
N GLY A 165 -10.37 -6.92 9.88
CA GLY A 165 -10.04 -5.66 9.23
C GLY A 165 -9.11 -4.74 10.02
N LEU A 166 -8.41 -5.26 11.02
CA LEU A 166 -7.45 -4.53 11.84
C LEU A 166 -6.10 -5.25 11.86
N TYR A 167 -5.04 -4.50 11.83
CA TYR A 167 -3.67 -4.98 12.05
C TYR A 167 -3.23 -4.84 13.50
N ARG A 168 -2.30 -5.69 13.89
CA ARG A 168 -1.46 -5.50 15.06
C ARG A 168 -0.15 -4.81 14.65
N VAL A 169 0.38 -3.93 15.49
CA VAL A 169 1.75 -3.41 15.34
C VAL A 169 2.71 -4.51 15.76
N LEU A 170 3.56 -4.96 14.84
CA LEU A 170 4.60 -5.97 15.09
C LEU A 170 5.90 -5.32 15.53
N ASP A 171 6.29 -4.22 14.89
CA ASP A 171 7.48 -3.43 15.20
C ASP A 171 7.28 -1.96 14.81
N ALA A 172 7.93 -1.05 15.53
CA ALA A 172 7.88 0.37 15.25
C ALA A 172 9.17 1.05 15.68
N VAL A 173 9.88 1.65 14.74
CA VAL A 173 11.19 2.26 14.99
C VAL A 173 11.25 3.70 14.47
N GLU A 174 12.01 4.56 15.16
CA GLU A 174 12.43 5.85 14.59
C GLU A 174 13.50 5.62 13.52
N PHE A 175 13.56 6.48 12.50
CA PHE A 175 14.65 6.44 11.52
C PHE A 175 16.02 6.48 12.22
N GLY A 176 16.95 5.69 11.74
CA GLY A 176 18.24 5.45 12.36
C GLY A 176 18.33 4.13 13.15
N ARG A 177 17.25 3.37 13.20
CA ARG A 177 17.18 2.06 13.85
C ARG A 177 16.83 0.98 12.82
N ASP A 178 17.20 -0.24 13.16
CA ASP A 178 16.85 -1.41 12.37
C ASP A 178 15.39 -1.81 12.60
N LEU A 179 14.67 -2.10 11.51
CA LEU A 179 13.33 -2.66 11.53
C LEU A 179 13.40 -4.11 11.07
N HIS A 180 12.86 -5.03 11.86
CA HIS A 180 12.84 -6.45 11.54
C HIS A 180 11.50 -6.88 10.95
N LEU A 181 11.54 -7.55 9.77
CA LEU A 181 10.41 -8.23 9.18
C LEU A 181 10.48 -9.72 9.58
N PRO A 182 9.40 -10.28 10.17
CA PRO A 182 9.38 -11.68 10.60
C PRO A 182 9.34 -12.65 9.41
N ALA A 183 9.41 -13.95 9.69
CA ALA A 183 9.17 -14.98 8.69
C ALA A 183 7.83 -14.74 7.96
N PRO A 184 7.73 -15.03 6.64
CA PRO A 184 8.72 -15.71 5.81
C PRO A 184 9.84 -14.81 5.27
N PHE A 185 9.81 -13.50 5.53
CA PHE A 185 10.84 -12.57 5.06
C PHE A 185 12.15 -12.74 5.83
N ASP A 186 12.09 -12.78 7.16
CA ASP A 186 13.23 -12.94 8.09
C ASP A 186 14.42 -12.03 7.75
N LEU A 187 14.14 -10.77 7.48
CA LEU A 187 15.11 -9.76 7.06
C LEU A 187 15.06 -8.50 7.93
N THR A 188 16.11 -7.70 7.83
CA THR A 188 16.23 -6.43 8.55
C THR A 188 16.41 -5.27 7.57
N ILE A 189 15.63 -4.20 7.77
CA ILE A 189 15.74 -2.95 7.04
C ILE A 189 16.49 -1.92 7.89
N ASP A 190 17.69 -1.52 7.46
CA ASP A 190 18.45 -0.43 8.07
C ASP A 190 17.85 0.92 7.66
N THR A 191 17.12 1.55 8.58
CA THR A 191 16.51 2.86 8.35
C THR A 191 17.47 4.04 8.56
N SER A 192 18.71 3.80 9.02
CA SER A 192 19.72 4.86 9.22
C SER A 192 20.12 5.55 7.92
N THR A 193 19.92 4.85 6.81
CA THR A 193 20.20 5.36 5.47
C THR A 193 19.06 6.16 4.86
N PHE A 194 17.88 6.21 5.51
CA PHE A 194 16.72 6.91 4.99
C PHE A 194 16.90 8.43 5.10
N PRO A 195 16.65 9.19 4.02
CA PRO A 195 16.75 10.63 4.07
C PRO A 195 15.69 11.21 5.03
N LEU A 196 16.14 12.07 5.92
CA LEU A 196 15.28 12.91 6.74
C LEU A 196 14.58 13.95 5.84
N GLY A 197 13.34 14.29 6.14
CA GLY A 197 12.50 15.21 5.37
C GLY A 197 13.00 16.66 5.38
#